data_7621637a6cc6aefd9fc84d31b55bfe9f
#
_entry.id   7621637a6cc6aefd9fc84d31b55bfe9f
#
_cell.length_a   1.000
_cell.length_b   1.000
_cell.length_c   1.000
_cell.angle_alpha   90.00
_cell.angle_beta   90.00
_cell.angle_gamma   90.00
#
_symmetry.space_group_name_H-M   'P 1'
#
loop_
_entity.id
_entity.type
_entity.pdbx_description
1 polymer ?
#
loop_
_entity_poly.entity_id
_entity_poly.type
_entity_poly.pdbx_seq_one_letter_code
_entity_poly.pdbx_strand_id
1 'polypeptide(L)'
;MTRGIQFAIGIVISAVCLWLAMHDVRLPEVWAALGQANYLGFAALVALTLLGFWIRAFRWRWLLSTPKPLGIGSLYSATMIGFMANNLLPLRLGEFVRAWALGRREAISKTTVFATVVVERVVDMITLIAIFGVTMLIHPIGEGTDAGQLVRHGATVMVVGAAGLTLFAILLEWQPQRARALVAWVTRSLPARLGRRVAAMLDHFIDGLSLFRDLPRLLWVFLLSFVMFGVFALCLTASMWAFHLAAPWYAGLVMLVVTAIGIMVPAAPGYIGTLNVACKVGLGLFGIGSELSVPFSWFFWAGQWLPVTLVGFYFLRREGLSLASLGRAQDERT
;
A
#
# COMPACT_ATOMS: atom_id res chain seq x y z
N MET A 1 -21.27 2.79 12.35
CA MET A 1 -20.98 1.33 12.39
C MET A 1 -20.02 1.06 13.53
N THR A 2 -20.34 0.12 14.43
CA THR A 2 -19.43 -0.27 15.51
C THR A 2 -18.20 -0.97 14.94
N ARG A 3 -17.03 -0.82 15.61
CA ARG A 3 -15.75 -1.47 15.19
C ARG A 3 -15.90 -2.98 14.94
N GLY A 4 -16.77 -3.65 15.74
CA GLY A 4 -17.06 -5.08 15.56
C GLY A 4 -17.73 -5.40 14.23
N ILE A 5 -18.66 -4.57 13.73
CA ILE A 5 -19.33 -4.78 12.43
C ILE A 5 -18.32 -4.63 11.27
N GLN A 6 -17.44 -3.64 11.31
CA GLN A 6 -16.41 -3.45 10.27
C GLN A 6 -15.41 -4.61 10.23
N PHE A 7 -15.03 -5.12 11.40
CA PHE A 7 -14.15 -6.29 11.51
C PHE A 7 -14.85 -7.55 10.98
N ALA A 8 -16.12 -7.77 11.33
CA ALA A 8 -16.91 -8.89 10.83
C ALA A 8 -17.07 -8.83 9.30
N ILE A 9 -17.35 -7.65 8.73
CA ILE A 9 -17.42 -7.46 7.27
C ILE A 9 -16.06 -7.82 6.62
N GLY A 10 -14.94 -7.38 7.17
CA GLY A 10 -13.61 -7.70 6.66
C GLY A 10 -13.32 -9.21 6.69
N ILE A 11 -13.74 -9.92 7.73
CA ILE A 11 -13.61 -11.38 7.82
C ILE A 11 -14.48 -12.06 6.76
N VAL A 12 -15.74 -11.64 6.60
CA VAL A 12 -16.66 -12.21 5.60
C VAL A 12 -16.09 -12.02 4.18
N ILE A 13 -15.63 -10.81 3.85
CA ILE A 13 -14.99 -10.54 2.55
C ILE A 13 -13.77 -11.44 2.34
N SER A 14 -12.90 -11.55 3.34
CA SER A 14 -11.72 -12.42 3.26
C SER A 14 -12.09 -13.89 3.10
N ALA A 15 -13.09 -14.38 3.82
CA ALA A 15 -13.55 -15.76 3.70
C ALA A 15 -14.15 -16.05 2.31
N VAL A 16 -14.95 -15.13 1.77
CA VAL A 16 -15.49 -15.24 0.40
C VAL A 16 -14.36 -15.21 -0.63
N CYS A 17 -13.43 -14.26 -0.51
CA CYS A 17 -12.29 -14.18 -1.42
C CYS A 17 -11.38 -15.41 -1.33
N LEU A 18 -11.15 -15.95 -0.13
CA LEU A 18 -10.36 -17.15 0.05
C LEU A 18 -11.05 -18.36 -0.56
N TRP A 19 -12.37 -18.48 -0.38
CA TRP A 19 -13.15 -19.51 -1.04
C TRP A 19 -13.09 -19.39 -2.56
N LEU A 20 -13.27 -18.19 -3.13
CA LEU A 20 -13.14 -17.93 -4.57
C LEU A 20 -11.73 -18.26 -5.11
N ALA A 21 -10.69 -18.05 -4.30
CA ALA A 21 -9.34 -18.41 -4.69
C ALA A 21 -9.12 -19.92 -4.71
N MET A 22 -9.69 -20.67 -3.73
CA MET A 22 -9.27 -22.04 -3.43
C MET A 22 -10.31 -23.12 -3.81
N HIS A 23 -11.56 -22.77 -4.15
CA HIS A 23 -12.65 -23.75 -4.32
C HIS A 23 -12.40 -24.76 -5.48
N ASP A 24 -11.59 -24.40 -6.44
CA ASP A 24 -11.23 -25.21 -7.62
C ASP A 24 -9.83 -25.85 -7.53
N VAL A 25 -9.17 -25.77 -6.35
CA VAL A 25 -7.82 -26.27 -6.16
C VAL A 25 -7.74 -27.27 -5.00
N ARG A 26 -7.04 -28.38 -5.20
CA ARG A 26 -6.84 -29.40 -4.18
C ARG A 26 -5.66 -29.06 -3.29
N LEU A 27 -5.84 -29.09 -1.98
CA LEU A 27 -4.78 -28.77 -1.02
C LEU A 27 -3.48 -29.58 -1.22
N PRO A 28 -3.52 -30.90 -1.54
CA PRO A 28 -2.30 -31.65 -1.81
C PRO A 28 -1.50 -31.10 -3.00
N GLU A 29 -2.17 -30.58 -4.03
CA GLU A 29 -1.52 -29.99 -5.21
C GLU A 29 -0.84 -28.67 -4.83
N VAL A 30 -1.45 -27.87 -3.95
CA VAL A 30 -0.84 -26.63 -3.41
C VAL A 30 0.46 -26.95 -2.66
N TRP A 31 0.44 -27.96 -1.79
CA TRP A 31 1.62 -28.37 -1.03
C TRP A 31 2.71 -28.96 -1.93
N ALA A 32 2.34 -29.75 -2.93
CA ALA A 32 3.28 -30.28 -3.90
C ALA A 32 3.96 -29.16 -4.71
N ALA A 33 3.20 -28.18 -5.20
CA ALA A 33 3.74 -27.04 -5.93
C ALA A 33 4.66 -26.17 -5.06
N LEU A 34 4.29 -25.92 -3.80
CA LEU A 34 5.14 -25.21 -2.84
C LEU A 34 6.45 -25.98 -2.57
N GLY A 35 6.37 -27.32 -2.47
CA GLY A 35 7.57 -28.18 -2.27
C GLY A 35 8.53 -28.17 -3.46
N GLN A 36 8.03 -27.93 -4.67
CA GLN A 36 8.83 -27.84 -5.90
C GLN A 36 9.35 -26.44 -6.21
N ALA A 37 8.87 -25.43 -5.50
CA ALA A 37 9.28 -24.05 -5.72
C ALA A 37 10.78 -23.84 -5.43
N ASN A 38 11.43 -23.02 -6.25
CA ASN A 38 12.83 -22.64 -6.02
C ASN A 38 12.93 -21.64 -4.86
N TYR A 39 13.41 -22.09 -3.70
CA TYR A 39 13.53 -21.26 -2.50
C TYR A 39 14.60 -20.17 -2.58
N LEU A 40 15.49 -20.18 -3.58
CA LEU A 40 16.33 -19.02 -3.89
C LEU A 40 15.48 -17.83 -4.35
N GLY A 41 14.37 -18.11 -5.08
CA GLY A 41 13.37 -17.11 -5.43
C GLY A 41 12.66 -16.54 -4.20
N PHE A 42 12.43 -17.36 -3.15
CA PHE A 42 11.89 -16.87 -1.88
C PHE A 42 12.87 -15.95 -1.16
N ALA A 43 14.14 -16.30 -1.11
CA ALA A 43 15.17 -15.45 -0.53
C ALA A 43 15.30 -14.12 -1.29
N ALA A 44 15.25 -14.16 -2.63
CA ALA A 44 15.22 -12.95 -3.46
C ALA A 44 13.98 -12.10 -3.19
N LEU A 45 12.80 -12.71 -3.10
CA LEU A 45 11.54 -12.03 -2.74
C LEU A 45 11.65 -11.32 -1.39
N VAL A 46 12.17 -11.98 -0.35
CA VAL A 46 12.37 -11.40 0.99
C VAL A 46 13.35 -10.23 0.94
N ALA A 47 14.49 -10.40 0.27
CA ALA A 47 15.50 -9.35 0.13
C ALA A 47 14.96 -8.11 -0.60
N LEU A 48 14.27 -8.32 -1.74
CA LEU A 48 13.64 -7.26 -2.51
C LEU A 48 12.51 -6.58 -1.72
N THR A 49 11.73 -7.33 -0.94
CA THR A 49 10.70 -6.77 -0.05
C THR A 49 11.32 -5.79 0.95
N LEU A 50 12.36 -6.21 1.67
CA LEU A 50 13.03 -5.34 2.64
C LEU A 50 13.69 -4.13 1.98
N LEU A 51 14.28 -4.31 0.80
CA LEU A 51 14.84 -3.22 -0.02
C LEU A 51 13.74 -2.24 -0.45
N GLY A 52 12.59 -2.71 -0.92
CA GLY A 52 11.47 -1.87 -1.30
C GLY A 52 10.96 -1.01 -0.15
N PHE A 53 10.85 -1.57 1.06
CA PHE A 53 10.49 -0.81 2.26
C PHE A 53 11.59 0.15 2.72
N TRP A 54 12.86 -0.19 2.50
CA TRP A 54 13.95 0.73 2.76
C TRP A 54 13.91 1.93 1.81
N ILE A 55 13.70 1.71 0.51
CA ILE A 55 13.52 2.79 -0.48
C ILE A 55 12.30 3.63 -0.12
N ARG A 56 11.20 3.03 0.32
CA ARG A 56 10.00 3.74 0.82
C ARG A 56 10.33 4.68 1.97
N ALA A 57 11.08 4.20 2.96
CA ALA A 57 11.51 5.01 4.10
C ALA A 57 12.48 6.12 3.67
N PHE A 58 13.40 5.83 2.74
CA PHE A 58 14.31 6.82 2.19
C PHE A 58 13.57 7.91 1.41
N ARG A 59 12.61 7.54 0.56
CA ARG A 59 11.74 8.49 -0.16
C ARG A 59 10.95 9.35 0.82
N TRP A 60 10.44 8.77 1.90
CA TRP A 60 9.66 9.51 2.91
C TRP A 60 10.43 10.66 3.53
N ARG A 61 11.75 10.57 3.64
CA ARG A 61 12.62 11.67 4.08
C ARG A 61 12.42 12.94 3.24
N TRP A 62 12.18 12.79 1.95
CA TRP A 62 11.95 13.89 1.02
C TRP A 62 10.53 14.47 1.06
N LEU A 63 9.58 13.70 1.57
CA LEU A 63 8.20 14.14 1.79
C LEU A 63 8.05 14.92 3.11
N LEU A 64 8.93 14.67 4.08
CA LEU A 64 8.91 15.34 5.39
C LEU A 64 9.60 16.70 5.30
N SER A 65 8.84 17.77 5.56
CA SER A 65 9.37 19.12 5.73
C SER A 65 9.57 19.40 7.22
N THR A 66 10.68 18.90 7.77
CA THR A 66 11.02 19.09 9.19
C THR A 66 12.23 20.00 9.33
N PRO A 67 12.28 20.88 10.36
CA PRO A 67 13.44 21.73 10.60
C PRO A 67 14.73 20.95 10.88
N LYS A 68 14.58 19.71 11.40
CA LYS A 68 15.69 18.82 11.74
C LYS A 68 15.77 17.68 10.70
N PRO A 69 16.94 17.38 10.16
CA PRO A 69 17.13 16.22 9.28
C PRO A 69 16.89 14.93 10.07
N LEU A 70 15.93 14.10 9.60
CA LEU A 70 15.61 12.83 10.22
C LEU A 70 16.54 11.72 9.72
N GLY A 71 17.00 10.88 10.62
CA GLY A 71 17.80 9.71 10.29
C GLY A 71 16.99 8.64 9.57
N ILE A 72 17.58 7.98 8.57
CA ILE A 72 16.93 6.91 7.83
C ILE A 72 16.48 5.75 8.74
N GLY A 73 17.22 5.48 9.82
CA GLY A 73 16.87 4.45 10.79
C GLY A 73 15.55 4.72 11.52
N SER A 74 15.25 5.98 11.86
CA SER A 74 13.98 6.37 12.47
C SER A 74 12.81 6.22 11.48
N LEU A 75 13.03 6.63 10.23
CA LEU A 75 12.03 6.54 9.18
C LEU A 75 11.72 5.07 8.81
N TYR A 76 12.78 4.24 8.70
CA TYR A 76 12.63 2.82 8.41
C TYR A 76 11.93 2.08 9.56
N SER A 77 12.34 2.35 10.81
CA SER A 77 11.69 1.80 11.99
C SER A 77 10.20 2.11 12.03
N ALA A 78 9.83 3.40 11.90
CA ALA A 78 8.43 3.83 11.89
C ALA A 78 7.64 3.20 10.71
N THR A 79 8.28 3.05 9.54
CA THR A 79 7.68 2.40 8.37
C THR A 79 7.39 0.93 8.68
N MET A 80 8.38 0.17 9.18
CA MET A 80 8.21 -1.25 9.47
C MET A 80 7.19 -1.51 10.57
N ILE A 81 7.17 -0.69 11.64
CA ILE A 81 6.14 -0.75 12.69
C ILE A 81 4.74 -0.47 12.11
N GLY A 82 4.60 0.52 11.24
CA GLY A 82 3.34 0.84 10.60
C GLY A 82 2.83 -0.29 9.69
N PHE A 83 3.68 -0.87 8.85
CA PHE A 83 3.28 -1.97 7.97
C PHE A 83 3.05 -3.28 8.72
N MET A 84 3.81 -3.56 9.79
CA MET A 84 3.48 -4.64 10.73
C MET A 84 2.08 -4.42 11.33
N ALA A 85 1.75 -3.21 11.73
CA ALA A 85 0.42 -2.90 12.26
C ALA A 85 -0.69 -3.10 11.20
N ASN A 86 -0.44 -2.78 9.92
CA ASN A 86 -1.37 -3.10 8.82
C ASN A 86 -1.55 -4.60 8.61
N ASN A 87 -0.50 -5.40 8.87
CA ASN A 87 -0.55 -6.85 8.77
C ASN A 87 -1.34 -7.52 9.91
N LEU A 88 -1.40 -6.89 11.09
CA LEU A 88 -1.97 -7.48 12.30
C LEU A 88 -3.28 -6.83 12.74
N LEU A 89 -3.44 -5.51 12.51
CA LEU A 89 -4.59 -4.76 12.97
C LEU A 89 -5.64 -4.62 11.86
N PRO A 90 -6.94 -4.67 12.20
CA PRO A 90 -8.00 -4.39 11.25
C PRO A 90 -7.99 -2.91 10.83
N LEU A 91 -8.69 -2.60 9.72
CA LEU A 91 -8.94 -1.23 9.23
C LEU A 91 -7.69 -0.46 8.76
N ARG A 92 -6.57 -1.14 8.48
CA ARG A 92 -5.34 -0.52 7.95
C ARG A 92 -4.83 0.65 8.78
N LEU A 93 -4.85 0.48 10.08
CA LEU A 93 -4.44 1.52 11.02
C LEU A 93 -2.93 1.79 11.05
N GLY A 94 -2.16 1.01 10.32
CA GLY A 94 -0.70 1.13 10.30
C GLY A 94 -0.19 2.46 9.78
N GLU A 95 -0.94 3.17 8.93
CA GLU A 95 -0.54 4.50 8.47
C GLU A 95 -0.56 5.52 9.62
N PHE A 96 -1.51 5.40 10.53
CA PHE A 96 -1.56 6.20 11.74
C PHE A 96 -0.52 5.77 12.77
N VAL A 97 -0.33 4.46 12.91
CA VAL A 97 0.72 3.89 13.77
C VAL A 97 2.08 4.38 13.31
N ARG A 98 2.34 4.41 11.99
CA ARG A 98 3.57 4.95 11.39
C ARG A 98 3.79 6.42 11.76
N ALA A 99 2.74 7.26 11.61
CA ALA A 99 2.81 8.67 11.96
C ALA A 99 3.00 8.90 13.47
N TRP A 100 2.32 8.11 14.28
CA TRP A 100 2.44 8.15 15.74
C TRP A 100 3.84 7.72 16.20
N ALA A 101 4.38 6.62 15.66
CA ALA A 101 5.68 6.09 16.03
C ALA A 101 6.80 7.10 15.71
N LEU A 102 6.79 7.69 14.50
CA LEU A 102 7.77 8.69 14.12
C LEU A 102 7.61 9.97 14.95
N GLY A 103 6.36 10.47 15.10
CA GLY A 103 6.07 11.67 15.86
C GLY A 103 6.53 11.57 17.32
N ARG A 104 6.33 10.40 17.95
CA ARG A 104 6.81 10.12 19.30
C ARG A 104 8.34 10.05 19.38
N ARG A 105 8.97 9.33 18.46
CA ARG A 105 10.42 9.11 18.47
C ARG A 105 11.22 10.38 18.24
N GLU A 106 10.77 11.21 17.31
CA GLU A 106 11.49 12.43 16.89
C GLU A 106 10.97 13.72 17.55
N ALA A 107 9.95 13.60 18.42
CA ALA A 107 9.28 14.72 19.09
C ALA A 107 8.70 15.75 18.10
N ILE A 108 8.10 15.27 17.01
CA ILE A 108 7.45 16.09 15.98
C ILE A 108 5.93 15.87 15.96
N SER A 109 5.20 16.81 15.39
CA SER A 109 3.74 16.76 15.29
C SER A 109 3.26 15.51 14.54
N LYS A 110 2.51 14.64 15.20
CA LYS A 110 1.89 13.44 14.62
C LYS A 110 0.99 13.78 13.44
N THR A 111 0.29 14.91 13.50
CA THR A 111 -0.61 15.40 12.45
C THR A 111 0.17 15.80 11.21
N THR A 112 1.27 16.53 11.37
CA THR A 112 2.18 16.88 10.26
C THR A 112 2.74 15.63 9.59
N VAL A 113 3.21 14.66 10.39
CA VAL A 113 3.71 13.39 9.87
C VAL A 113 2.61 12.64 9.11
N PHE A 114 1.38 12.58 9.64
CA PHE A 114 0.26 11.94 8.97
C PHE A 114 -0.10 12.61 7.63
N ALA A 115 -0.05 13.94 7.56
CA ALA A 115 -0.27 14.67 6.31
C ALA A 115 0.72 14.23 5.22
N THR A 116 2.01 13.99 5.56
CA THR A 116 3.00 13.48 4.59
C THR A 116 2.71 12.06 4.13
N VAL A 117 2.11 11.22 4.98
CA VAL A 117 1.65 9.87 4.59
C VAL A 117 0.51 9.97 3.57
N VAL A 118 -0.41 10.93 3.71
CA VAL A 118 -1.47 11.17 2.72
C VAL A 118 -0.88 11.62 1.38
N VAL A 119 0.07 12.56 1.39
CA VAL A 119 0.80 12.98 0.17
C VAL A 119 1.52 11.79 -0.48
N GLU A 120 2.14 10.94 0.33
CA GLU A 120 2.76 9.69 -0.15
C GLU A 120 1.75 8.82 -0.91
N ARG A 121 0.51 8.67 -0.42
CA ARG A 121 -0.53 7.90 -1.13
C ARG A 121 -0.89 8.50 -2.49
N VAL A 122 -0.98 9.82 -2.59
CA VAL A 122 -1.24 10.50 -3.87
C VAL A 122 -0.13 10.22 -4.88
N VAL A 123 1.14 10.37 -4.46
CA VAL A 123 2.30 10.07 -5.32
C VAL A 123 2.33 8.59 -5.71
N ASP A 124 2.06 7.67 -4.78
CA ASP A 124 1.98 6.23 -5.04
C ASP A 124 0.93 5.92 -6.12
N MET A 125 -0.28 6.50 -6.00
CA MET A 125 -1.36 6.30 -6.97
C MET A 125 -0.98 6.81 -8.35
N ILE A 126 -0.45 8.03 -8.46
CA ILE A 126 -0.01 8.60 -9.75
C ILE A 126 1.05 7.70 -10.38
N THR A 127 2.03 7.23 -9.59
CA THR A 127 3.10 6.36 -10.09
C THR A 127 2.57 5.02 -10.57
N LEU A 128 1.67 4.37 -9.82
CA LEU A 128 1.04 3.11 -10.22
C LEU A 128 0.24 3.25 -11.53
N ILE A 129 -0.48 4.37 -11.67
CA ILE A 129 -1.24 4.65 -12.89
C ILE A 129 -0.31 4.85 -14.09
N ALA A 130 0.79 5.59 -13.90
CA ALA A 130 1.78 5.78 -14.94
C ALA A 130 2.40 4.44 -15.37
N ILE A 131 2.77 3.58 -14.41
CA ILE A 131 3.28 2.23 -14.67
C ILE A 131 2.23 1.43 -15.45
N PHE A 132 0.99 1.42 -14.99
CA PHE A 132 -0.10 0.68 -15.64
C PHE A 132 -0.37 1.21 -17.04
N GLY A 133 -0.54 2.53 -17.19
CA GLY A 133 -0.83 3.16 -18.47
C GLY A 133 0.26 2.88 -19.51
N VAL A 134 1.52 3.03 -19.13
CA VAL A 134 2.66 2.72 -20.01
C VAL A 134 2.69 1.23 -20.38
N THR A 135 2.50 0.35 -19.38
CA THR A 135 2.48 -1.10 -19.63
C THR A 135 1.35 -1.50 -20.58
N MET A 136 0.14 -0.93 -20.42
CA MET A 136 -1.00 -1.23 -21.29
C MET A 136 -0.88 -0.64 -22.70
N LEU A 137 -0.20 0.49 -22.84
CA LEU A 137 0.07 1.08 -24.16
C LEU A 137 1.07 0.25 -24.98
N ILE A 138 2.09 -0.31 -24.28
CA ILE A 138 3.13 -1.10 -24.96
C ILE A 138 2.68 -2.55 -25.14
N HIS A 139 1.95 -3.09 -24.15
CA HIS A 139 1.50 -4.48 -24.12
C HIS A 139 0.00 -4.55 -23.74
N PRO A 140 -0.92 -4.40 -24.69
CA PRO A 140 -2.35 -4.61 -24.43
C PRO A 140 -2.59 -6.02 -23.92
N ILE A 141 -3.21 -6.16 -22.74
CA ILE A 141 -3.35 -7.44 -22.04
C ILE A 141 -4.83 -7.77 -21.87
N GLY A 142 -5.16 -9.04 -22.13
CA GLY A 142 -6.46 -9.59 -21.79
C GLY A 142 -7.60 -9.07 -22.68
N GLU A 143 -7.32 -8.62 -23.92
CA GLU A 143 -8.38 -8.28 -24.86
C GLU A 143 -9.27 -9.49 -25.11
N GLY A 144 -10.58 -9.31 -24.85
CA GLY A 144 -11.59 -10.37 -25.03
C GLY A 144 -11.78 -11.35 -23.88
N THR A 145 -11.05 -11.20 -22.77
CA THR A 145 -11.25 -12.03 -21.57
C THR A 145 -11.98 -11.28 -20.46
N ASP A 146 -12.78 -12.00 -19.63
CA ASP A 146 -13.47 -11.43 -18.46
C ASP A 146 -12.47 -10.86 -17.44
N ALA A 147 -11.33 -11.53 -17.25
CA ALA A 147 -10.25 -11.06 -16.40
C ALA A 147 -9.64 -9.76 -16.91
N GLY A 148 -9.44 -9.64 -18.23
CA GLY A 148 -8.96 -8.40 -18.88
C GLY A 148 -9.94 -7.25 -18.73
N GLN A 149 -11.25 -7.52 -18.81
CA GLN A 149 -12.29 -6.52 -18.58
C GLN A 149 -12.26 -6.03 -17.12
N LEU A 150 -12.15 -6.93 -16.15
CA LEU A 150 -12.06 -6.59 -14.73
C LEU A 150 -10.85 -5.70 -14.44
N VAL A 151 -9.69 -6.05 -15.00
CA VAL A 151 -8.45 -5.25 -14.86
C VAL A 151 -8.61 -3.87 -15.50
N ARG A 152 -9.22 -3.78 -16.68
CA ARG A 152 -9.49 -2.52 -17.37
C ARG A 152 -10.43 -1.61 -16.56
N HIS A 153 -11.52 -2.15 -16.02
CA HIS A 153 -12.42 -1.39 -15.14
C HIS A 153 -11.71 -0.91 -13.87
N GLY A 154 -10.96 -1.79 -13.21
CA GLY A 154 -10.16 -1.42 -12.03
C GLY A 154 -9.14 -0.32 -12.35
N ALA A 155 -8.44 -0.43 -13.47
CA ALA A 155 -7.51 0.59 -13.95
C ALA A 155 -8.20 1.92 -14.27
N THR A 156 -9.37 1.88 -14.91
CA THR A 156 -10.16 3.10 -15.19
C THR A 156 -10.54 3.80 -13.89
N VAL A 157 -11.00 3.07 -12.88
CA VAL A 157 -11.31 3.62 -11.55
C VAL A 157 -10.07 4.23 -10.90
N MET A 158 -8.92 3.58 -11.00
CA MET A 158 -7.65 4.12 -10.49
C MET A 158 -7.25 5.41 -11.22
N VAL A 159 -7.33 5.44 -12.56
CA VAL A 159 -7.00 6.62 -13.38
C VAL A 159 -7.90 7.80 -13.01
N VAL A 160 -9.21 7.58 -12.97
CA VAL A 160 -10.18 8.63 -12.63
C VAL A 160 -9.97 9.11 -11.19
N GLY A 161 -9.77 8.20 -10.25
CA GLY A 161 -9.52 8.53 -8.84
C GLY A 161 -8.22 9.33 -8.66
N ALA A 162 -7.14 8.93 -9.33
CA ALA A 162 -5.86 9.64 -9.22
C ALA A 162 -5.87 10.98 -9.96
N ALA A 163 -6.51 11.06 -11.14
CA ALA A 163 -6.70 12.33 -11.82
C ALA A 163 -7.51 13.30 -10.93
N GLY A 164 -8.57 12.82 -10.31
CA GLY A 164 -9.36 13.58 -9.36
C GLY A 164 -8.56 14.05 -8.14
N LEU A 165 -7.78 13.15 -7.53
CA LEU A 165 -6.91 13.49 -6.39
C LEU A 165 -5.79 14.45 -6.77
N THR A 166 -5.19 14.26 -7.94
CA THR A 166 -4.15 15.15 -8.46
C THR A 166 -4.71 16.55 -8.74
N LEU A 167 -5.85 16.61 -9.42
CA LEU A 167 -6.55 17.88 -9.68
C LEU A 167 -6.94 18.56 -8.36
N PHE A 168 -7.46 17.80 -7.41
CA PHE A 168 -7.80 18.32 -6.09
C PHE A 168 -6.57 18.86 -5.35
N ALA A 169 -5.44 18.15 -5.37
CA ALA A 169 -4.19 18.59 -4.78
C ALA A 169 -3.66 19.88 -5.43
N ILE A 170 -3.72 19.97 -6.77
CA ILE A 170 -3.35 21.17 -7.53
C ILE A 170 -4.27 22.36 -7.17
N LEU A 171 -5.58 22.13 -7.13
CA LEU A 171 -6.54 23.18 -6.80
C LEU A 171 -6.36 23.67 -5.35
N LEU A 172 -6.09 22.76 -4.41
CA LEU A 172 -5.78 23.12 -3.01
C LEU A 172 -4.54 24.01 -2.92
N GLU A 173 -3.53 23.73 -3.73
CA GLU A 173 -2.28 24.48 -3.73
C GLU A 173 -2.43 25.84 -4.42
N TRP A 174 -3.11 25.90 -5.55
CA TRP A 174 -3.29 27.15 -6.31
C TRP A 174 -4.27 28.12 -5.63
N GLN A 175 -5.22 27.60 -4.89
CA GLN A 175 -6.27 28.40 -4.24
C GLN A 175 -6.49 27.99 -2.77
N PRO A 176 -5.46 28.10 -1.92
CA PRO A 176 -5.53 27.63 -0.52
C PRO A 176 -6.65 28.36 0.27
N GLN A 177 -6.95 29.61 -0.08
CA GLN A 177 -8.03 30.36 0.55
C GLN A 177 -9.42 29.80 0.21
N ARG A 178 -9.64 29.41 -1.06
CA ARG A 178 -10.90 28.76 -1.48
C ARG A 178 -11.05 27.37 -0.88
N ALA A 179 -9.96 26.63 -0.78
CA ALA A 179 -9.95 25.33 -0.13
C ALA A 179 -10.32 25.45 1.36
N ARG A 180 -9.71 26.41 2.07
CA ARG A 180 -10.06 26.72 3.47
C ARG A 180 -11.52 27.16 3.60
N ALA A 181 -12.03 27.99 2.69
CA ALA A 181 -13.42 28.43 2.67
C ALA A 181 -14.40 27.26 2.43
N LEU A 182 -14.07 26.35 1.50
CA LEU A 182 -14.87 25.15 1.23
C LEU A 182 -14.92 24.22 2.45
N VAL A 183 -13.77 23.97 3.09
CA VAL A 183 -13.73 23.17 4.31
C VAL A 183 -14.48 23.85 5.45
N ALA A 184 -14.31 25.15 5.62
CA ALA A 184 -15.09 25.91 6.61
C ALA A 184 -16.60 25.82 6.34
N TRP A 185 -17.01 25.82 5.08
CA TRP A 185 -18.41 25.64 4.69
C TRP A 185 -18.91 24.21 5.01
N VAL A 186 -18.18 23.19 4.62
CA VAL A 186 -18.51 21.77 4.90
C VAL A 186 -18.54 21.50 6.41
N THR A 187 -17.59 22.08 7.15
CA THR A 187 -17.45 21.84 8.61
C THR A 187 -18.43 22.65 9.45
N ARG A 188 -19.17 23.60 8.86
CA ARG A 188 -20.23 24.36 9.58
C ARG A 188 -21.32 23.45 10.17
N SER A 189 -21.59 22.31 9.52
CA SER A 189 -22.57 21.32 9.97
C SER A 189 -22.01 20.33 11.00
N LEU A 190 -20.70 20.42 11.32
CA LEU A 190 -20.02 19.53 12.26
C LEU A 190 -19.89 20.18 13.63
N PRO A 191 -19.85 19.40 14.72
CA PRO A 191 -19.50 19.91 16.04
C PRO A 191 -18.19 20.71 15.99
N ALA A 192 -18.13 21.85 16.69
CA ALA A 192 -17.01 22.80 16.62
C ALA A 192 -15.62 22.18 16.90
N ARG A 193 -15.55 21.11 17.69
CA ARG A 193 -14.31 20.36 17.94
C ARG A 193 -13.84 19.59 16.68
N LEU A 194 -14.79 18.99 15.96
CA LEU A 194 -14.51 18.22 14.75
C LEU A 194 -14.16 19.16 13.58
N GLY A 195 -14.89 20.26 13.42
CA GLY A 195 -14.61 21.29 12.41
C GLY A 195 -13.21 21.88 12.54
N ARG A 196 -12.78 22.23 13.76
CA ARG A 196 -11.39 22.71 14.01
C ARG A 196 -10.34 21.66 13.69
N ARG A 197 -10.57 20.37 14.01
CA ARG A 197 -9.65 19.29 13.67
C ARG A 197 -9.51 19.11 12.16
N VAL A 198 -10.62 19.12 11.42
CA VAL A 198 -10.62 19.02 9.95
C VAL A 198 -9.89 20.21 9.32
N ALA A 199 -10.11 21.42 9.80
CA ALA A 199 -9.41 22.61 9.33
C ALA A 199 -7.89 22.52 9.58
N ALA A 200 -7.47 22.12 10.78
CA ALA A 200 -6.05 21.93 11.11
C ALA A 200 -5.41 20.81 10.26
N MET A 201 -6.12 19.70 9.99
CA MET A 201 -5.64 18.66 9.09
C MET A 201 -5.46 19.18 7.66
N LEU A 202 -6.36 20.04 7.17
CA LEU A 202 -6.24 20.66 5.86
C LEU A 202 -5.04 21.59 5.79
N ASP A 203 -4.82 22.44 6.80
CA ASP A 203 -3.67 23.35 6.83
C ASP A 203 -2.36 22.54 6.77
N HIS A 204 -2.21 21.49 7.58
CA HIS A 204 -1.06 20.60 7.52
C HIS A 204 -0.94 19.84 6.19
N PHE A 205 -2.06 19.53 5.55
CA PHE A 205 -2.05 18.91 4.22
C PHE A 205 -1.58 19.90 3.15
N ILE A 206 -2.07 21.14 3.17
CA ILE A 206 -1.61 22.23 2.28
C ILE A 206 -0.10 22.48 2.48
N ASP A 207 0.39 22.50 3.72
CA ASP A 207 1.82 22.64 4.00
C ASP A 207 2.62 21.45 3.41
N GLY A 208 2.07 20.23 3.46
CA GLY A 208 2.64 19.04 2.83
C GLY A 208 2.67 19.11 1.30
N LEU A 209 1.71 19.84 0.68
CA LEU A 209 1.67 20.08 -0.76
C LEU A 209 2.76 21.06 -1.24
N SER A 210 3.47 21.75 -0.34
CA SER A 210 4.63 22.59 -0.70
C SER A 210 5.70 21.85 -1.53
N LEU A 211 5.72 20.50 -1.44
CA LEU A 211 6.50 19.63 -2.31
C LEU A 211 6.24 19.90 -3.81
N PHE A 212 4.98 20.19 -4.19
CA PHE A 212 4.60 20.43 -5.60
C PHE A 212 5.16 21.74 -6.15
N ARG A 213 5.67 22.64 -5.32
CA ARG A 213 6.36 23.88 -5.72
C ARG A 213 7.85 23.66 -6.00
N ASP A 214 8.45 22.64 -5.38
CA ASP A 214 9.86 22.31 -5.56
C ASP A 214 9.98 21.20 -6.65
N LEU A 215 10.01 21.61 -7.90
CA LEU A 215 10.05 20.69 -9.03
C LEU A 215 11.21 19.68 -8.96
N PRO A 216 12.46 20.07 -8.65
CA PRO A 216 13.56 19.11 -8.47
C PRO A 216 13.26 18.05 -7.40
N ARG A 217 12.72 18.47 -6.26
CA ARG A 217 12.35 17.57 -5.16
C ARG A 217 11.19 16.65 -5.55
N LEU A 218 10.19 17.18 -6.25
CA LEU A 218 9.05 16.42 -6.76
C LEU A 218 9.52 15.35 -7.76
N LEU A 219 10.34 15.71 -8.73
CA LEU A 219 10.89 14.77 -9.72
C LEU A 219 11.72 13.67 -9.03
N TRP A 220 12.50 14.03 -8.01
CA TRP A 220 13.25 13.04 -7.22
C TRP A 220 12.35 12.07 -6.47
N VAL A 221 11.27 12.56 -5.86
CA VAL A 221 10.26 11.72 -5.19
C VAL A 221 9.58 10.78 -6.18
N PHE A 222 9.22 11.24 -7.38
CA PHE A 222 8.65 10.37 -8.42
C PHE A 222 9.68 9.34 -8.91
N LEU A 223 10.92 9.72 -9.15
CA LEU A 223 11.99 8.78 -9.53
C LEU A 223 12.14 7.67 -8.49
N LEU A 224 12.22 8.03 -7.20
CA LEU A 224 12.28 7.06 -6.10
C LEU A 224 11.01 6.19 -6.04
N SER A 225 9.85 6.73 -6.41
CA SER A 225 8.60 5.97 -6.46
C SER A 225 8.62 4.94 -7.59
N PHE A 226 9.10 5.30 -8.78
CA PHE A 226 9.27 4.35 -9.88
C PHE A 226 10.27 3.25 -9.53
N VAL A 227 11.41 3.60 -8.93
CA VAL A 227 12.42 2.62 -8.46
C VAL A 227 11.80 1.69 -7.41
N MET A 228 11.08 2.21 -6.43
CA MET A 228 10.42 1.44 -5.38
C MET A 228 9.40 0.46 -5.95
N PHE A 229 8.51 0.93 -6.83
CA PHE A 229 7.51 0.07 -7.45
C PHE A 229 8.13 -0.92 -8.44
N GLY A 230 9.23 -0.55 -9.11
CA GLY A 230 10.05 -1.47 -9.91
C GLY A 230 10.60 -2.61 -9.04
N VAL A 231 11.10 -2.31 -7.85
CA VAL A 231 11.55 -3.34 -6.88
C VAL A 231 10.39 -4.22 -6.44
N PHE A 232 9.20 -3.66 -6.18
CA PHE A 232 8.03 -4.49 -5.86
C PHE A 232 7.53 -5.33 -7.05
N ALA A 233 7.66 -4.85 -8.29
CA ALA A 233 7.41 -5.66 -9.47
C ALA A 233 8.42 -6.82 -9.59
N LEU A 234 9.70 -6.57 -9.27
CA LEU A 234 10.73 -7.62 -9.20
C LEU A 234 10.44 -8.66 -8.12
N CYS A 235 9.77 -8.31 -7.01
CA CYS A 235 9.28 -9.29 -6.02
C CYS A 235 8.32 -10.31 -6.67
N LEU A 236 7.39 -9.82 -7.48
CA LEU A 236 6.44 -10.65 -8.21
C LEU A 236 7.15 -11.50 -9.29
N THR A 237 8.08 -10.89 -10.03
CA THR A 237 8.90 -11.60 -11.02
C THR A 237 9.75 -12.70 -10.38
N ALA A 238 10.38 -12.43 -9.23
CA ALA A 238 11.15 -13.43 -8.49
C ALA A 238 10.26 -14.59 -8.02
N SER A 239 9.02 -14.30 -7.62
CA SER A 239 8.05 -15.33 -7.25
C SER A 239 7.61 -16.15 -8.47
N MET A 240 7.40 -15.52 -9.64
CA MET A 240 7.10 -16.24 -10.89
C MET A 240 8.26 -17.15 -11.29
N TRP A 241 9.48 -16.65 -11.19
CA TRP A 241 10.69 -17.45 -11.45
C TRP A 241 10.80 -18.64 -10.48
N ALA A 242 10.45 -18.47 -9.21
CA ALA A 242 10.46 -19.54 -8.22
C ALA A 242 9.54 -20.71 -8.59
N PHE A 243 8.44 -20.43 -9.27
CA PHE A 243 7.49 -21.44 -9.76
C PHE A 243 7.70 -21.82 -11.24
N HIS A 244 8.80 -21.38 -11.85
CA HIS A 244 9.09 -21.62 -13.28
C HIS A 244 7.95 -21.23 -14.23
N LEU A 245 7.21 -20.16 -13.88
CA LEU A 245 6.07 -19.70 -14.68
C LEU A 245 6.55 -19.09 -16.00
N ALA A 246 5.99 -19.56 -17.10
CA ALA A 246 6.23 -18.99 -18.43
C ALA A 246 5.45 -17.67 -18.60
N ALA A 247 5.94 -16.61 -17.96
CA ALA A 247 5.33 -15.29 -18.00
C ALA A 247 6.27 -14.28 -18.71
N PRO A 248 5.73 -13.32 -19.48
CA PRO A 248 6.56 -12.31 -20.14
C PRO A 248 7.23 -11.40 -19.09
N TRP A 249 8.30 -10.71 -19.48
CA TRP A 249 9.10 -9.88 -18.57
C TRP A 249 8.27 -8.76 -17.89
N TYR A 250 7.23 -8.26 -18.55
CA TYR A 250 6.34 -7.21 -18.02
C TYR A 250 5.25 -7.75 -17.08
N ALA A 251 5.11 -9.05 -16.93
CA ALA A 251 4.09 -9.65 -16.08
C ALA A 251 4.18 -9.17 -14.62
N GLY A 252 5.41 -8.96 -14.10
CA GLY A 252 5.61 -8.40 -12.77
C GLY A 252 5.01 -7.01 -12.60
N LEU A 253 5.05 -6.15 -13.62
CA LEU A 253 4.44 -4.81 -13.60
C LEU A 253 2.91 -4.90 -13.62
N VAL A 254 2.35 -5.79 -14.42
CA VAL A 254 0.90 -6.04 -14.46
C VAL A 254 0.41 -6.57 -13.11
N MET A 255 1.07 -7.59 -12.61
CA MET A 255 0.75 -8.19 -11.31
C MET A 255 0.86 -7.19 -10.16
N LEU A 256 1.81 -6.25 -10.22
CA LEU A 256 1.94 -5.17 -9.25
C LEU A 256 0.65 -4.35 -9.17
N VAL A 257 0.09 -3.98 -10.30
CA VAL A 257 -1.13 -3.16 -10.35
C VAL A 257 -2.36 -3.98 -9.95
N VAL A 258 -2.47 -5.21 -10.45
CA VAL A 258 -3.60 -6.10 -10.10
C VAL A 258 -3.61 -6.39 -8.59
N THR A 259 -2.45 -6.68 -8.00
CA THR A 259 -2.34 -6.90 -6.55
C THR A 259 -2.59 -5.62 -5.75
N ALA A 260 -2.16 -4.45 -6.24
CA ALA A 260 -2.46 -3.17 -5.63
C ALA A 260 -3.98 -2.90 -5.59
N ILE A 261 -4.71 -3.17 -6.68
CA ILE A 261 -6.17 -3.08 -6.73
C ILE A 261 -6.81 -4.08 -5.74
N GLY A 262 -6.35 -5.33 -5.74
CA GLY A 262 -6.86 -6.36 -4.83
C GLY A 262 -6.67 -6.00 -3.35
N ILE A 263 -5.53 -5.42 -3.02
CA ILE A 263 -5.24 -4.95 -1.66
C ILE A 263 -6.12 -3.75 -1.27
N MET A 264 -6.64 -2.94 -2.20
CA MET A 264 -7.53 -1.82 -1.87
C MET A 264 -8.89 -2.28 -1.29
N VAL A 265 -9.32 -3.50 -1.60
CA VAL A 265 -10.56 -4.07 -1.04
C VAL A 265 -10.40 -4.24 0.47
N PRO A 266 -11.34 -3.72 1.29
CA PRO A 266 -11.33 -3.93 2.74
C PRO A 266 -11.43 -5.42 3.08
N ALA A 267 -10.38 -5.97 3.69
CA ALA A 267 -10.25 -7.38 3.99
C ALA A 267 -9.81 -7.59 5.45
N ALA A 268 -9.74 -8.85 5.87
CA ALA A 268 -9.12 -9.22 7.13
C ALA A 268 -7.64 -8.78 7.19
N PRO A 269 -7.06 -8.70 8.40
CA PRO A 269 -5.64 -8.42 8.57
C PRO A 269 -4.76 -9.32 7.70
N GLY A 270 -3.68 -8.77 7.16
CA GLY A 270 -2.76 -9.50 6.29
C GLY A 270 -3.22 -9.71 4.86
N TYR A 271 -4.36 -9.13 4.43
CA TYR A 271 -4.89 -9.19 3.05
C TYR A 271 -5.18 -10.60 2.53
N ILE A 272 -5.33 -11.58 3.43
CA ILE A 272 -5.66 -12.96 3.09
C ILE A 272 -7.01 -13.00 2.36
N GLY A 273 -7.06 -13.76 1.29
CA GLY A 273 -8.20 -13.86 0.39
C GLY A 273 -8.12 -12.84 -0.74
N THR A 274 -8.14 -11.55 -0.47
CA THR A 274 -8.13 -10.52 -1.53
C THR A 274 -6.84 -10.53 -2.35
N LEU A 275 -5.68 -10.71 -1.71
CA LEU A 275 -4.41 -10.89 -2.40
C LEU A 275 -4.37 -12.20 -3.20
N ASN A 276 -4.92 -13.29 -2.65
CA ASN A 276 -4.97 -14.58 -3.34
C ASN A 276 -5.83 -14.50 -4.62
N VAL A 277 -7.02 -13.88 -4.54
CA VAL A 277 -7.85 -13.62 -5.73
C VAL A 277 -7.14 -12.72 -6.74
N ALA A 278 -6.49 -11.64 -6.28
CA ALA A 278 -5.75 -10.75 -7.17
C ALA A 278 -4.62 -11.48 -7.90
N CYS A 279 -3.87 -12.35 -7.21
CA CYS A 279 -2.84 -13.18 -7.84
C CYS A 279 -3.44 -14.16 -8.86
N LYS A 280 -4.56 -14.82 -8.52
CA LYS A 280 -5.27 -15.74 -9.42
C LYS A 280 -5.75 -15.03 -10.68
N VAL A 281 -6.42 -13.87 -10.53
CA VAL A 281 -6.89 -13.05 -11.66
C VAL A 281 -5.71 -12.55 -12.49
N GLY A 282 -4.68 -12.03 -11.85
CA GLY A 282 -3.53 -11.45 -12.56
C GLY A 282 -2.73 -12.48 -13.33
N LEU A 283 -2.46 -13.66 -12.76
CA LEU A 283 -1.77 -14.74 -13.47
C LEU A 283 -2.66 -15.38 -14.54
N GLY A 284 -3.99 -15.39 -14.34
CA GLY A 284 -4.96 -15.80 -15.33
C GLY A 284 -4.91 -14.98 -16.63
N LEU A 285 -4.50 -13.68 -16.57
CA LEU A 285 -4.28 -12.85 -17.75
C LEU A 285 -3.16 -13.40 -18.68
N PHE A 286 -2.28 -14.20 -18.11
CA PHE A 286 -1.16 -14.86 -18.83
C PHE A 286 -1.43 -16.35 -19.09
N GLY A 287 -2.67 -16.82 -18.91
CA GLY A 287 -3.06 -18.20 -19.12
C GLY A 287 -2.58 -19.18 -18.04
N ILE A 288 -2.13 -18.68 -16.89
CA ILE A 288 -1.66 -19.51 -15.76
C ILE A 288 -2.87 -19.90 -14.90
N GLY A 289 -3.13 -21.21 -14.80
CA GLY A 289 -4.27 -21.77 -14.09
C GLY A 289 -4.17 -21.65 -12.56
N SER A 290 -5.29 -21.99 -11.90
CA SER A 290 -5.44 -21.94 -10.44
C SER A 290 -4.44 -22.84 -9.70
N GLU A 291 -4.04 -23.95 -10.32
CA GLU A 291 -3.09 -24.95 -9.78
C GLU A 291 -1.73 -24.33 -9.42
N LEU A 292 -1.28 -23.33 -10.17
CA LEU A 292 -0.04 -22.62 -9.94
C LEU A 292 -0.26 -21.23 -9.32
N SER A 293 -1.35 -20.54 -9.65
CA SER A 293 -1.58 -19.19 -9.14
C SER A 293 -1.94 -19.16 -7.64
N VAL A 294 -2.57 -20.22 -7.12
CA VAL A 294 -2.88 -20.32 -5.68
C VAL A 294 -1.62 -20.54 -4.85
N PRO A 295 -0.79 -21.57 -5.09
CA PRO A 295 0.46 -21.74 -4.34
C PRO A 295 1.40 -20.54 -4.52
N PHE A 296 1.48 -19.92 -5.71
CA PHE A 296 2.19 -18.67 -5.94
C PHE A 296 1.70 -17.56 -4.99
N SER A 297 0.40 -17.41 -4.84
CA SER A 297 -0.18 -16.35 -4.00
C SER A 297 0.21 -16.49 -2.53
N TRP A 298 0.25 -17.71 -2.00
CA TRP A 298 0.69 -17.99 -0.63
C TRP A 298 2.20 -17.78 -0.45
N PHE A 299 2.99 -18.19 -1.42
CA PHE A 299 4.44 -17.97 -1.42
C PHE A 299 4.75 -16.45 -1.43
N PHE A 300 4.12 -15.71 -2.33
CA PHE A 300 4.28 -14.26 -2.41
C PHE A 300 3.79 -13.57 -1.13
N TRP A 301 2.63 -13.97 -0.62
CA TRP A 301 2.10 -13.46 0.64
C TRP A 301 3.09 -13.69 1.80
N ALA A 302 3.59 -14.90 1.96
CA ALA A 302 4.53 -15.23 3.03
C ALA A 302 5.82 -14.40 2.92
N GLY A 303 6.38 -14.26 1.72
CA GLY A 303 7.60 -13.49 1.49
C GLY A 303 7.45 -11.99 1.66
N GLN A 304 6.22 -11.47 1.60
CA GLN A 304 5.90 -10.08 1.94
C GLN A 304 5.54 -9.91 3.42
N TRP A 305 4.65 -10.75 3.92
CA TRP A 305 4.06 -10.61 5.24
C TRP A 305 5.04 -10.93 6.38
N LEU A 306 5.77 -12.05 6.26
CA LEU A 306 6.68 -12.52 7.31
C LEU A 306 7.82 -11.53 7.58
N PRO A 307 8.65 -11.13 6.61
CA PRO A 307 9.80 -10.27 6.88
C PRO A 307 9.37 -8.90 7.41
N VAL A 308 8.30 -8.31 6.85
CA VAL A 308 7.78 -7.01 7.30
C VAL A 308 7.29 -7.09 8.73
N THR A 309 6.56 -8.14 9.08
CA THR A 309 6.01 -8.34 10.42
C THR A 309 7.12 -8.59 11.44
N LEU A 310 8.07 -9.46 11.12
CA LEU A 310 9.19 -9.78 12.02
C LEU A 310 10.09 -8.57 12.28
N VAL A 311 10.47 -7.85 11.21
CA VAL A 311 11.29 -6.63 11.33
C VAL A 311 10.51 -5.53 12.06
N GLY A 312 9.20 -5.42 11.83
CA GLY A 312 8.33 -4.51 12.56
C GLY A 312 8.30 -4.81 14.06
N PHE A 313 8.20 -6.09 14.46
CA PHE A 313 8.30 -6.51 15.86
C PHE A 313 9.67 -6.22 16.48
N TYR A 314 10.75 -6.44 15.72
CA TYR A 314 12.10 -6.09 16.18
C TYR A 314 12.18 -4.61 16.53
N PHE A 315 11.73 -3.71 15.64
CA PHE A 315 11.76 -2.28 15.89
C PHE A 315 10.77 -1.85 16.98
N LEU A 316 9.60 -2.47 17.07
CA LEU A 316 8.62 -2.20 18.13
C LEU A 316 9.25 -2.42 19.52
N ARG A 317 9.95 -3.56 19.69
CA ARG A 317 10.65 -3.88 20.94
C ARG A 317 11.82 -2.95 21.19
N ARG A 318 12.63 -2.67 20.16
CA ARG A 318 13.79 -1.78 20.25
C ARG A 318 13.42 -0.36 20.69
N GLU A 319 12.23 0.10 20.33
CA GLU A 319 11.70 1.42 20.72
C GLU A 319 10.92 1.39 22.06
N GLY A 320 10.93 0.28 22.76
CA GLY A 320 10.21 0.14 24.05
C GLY A 320 8.69 0.25 23.90
N LEU A 321 8.16 -0.05 22.70
CA LEU A 321 6.73 -0.03 22.41
C LEU A 321 6.13 -1.44 22.56
N SER A 322 4.83 -1.49 22.87
CA SER A 322 4.05 -2.73 22.94
C SER A 322 2.84 -2.66 22.00
N LEU A 323 2.29 -3.82 21.62
CA LEU A 323 1.04 -3.86 20.84
C LEU A 323 -0.10 -3.14 21.56
N ALA A 324 -0.16 -3.21 22.88
CA ALA A 324 -1.14 -2.48 23.68
C ALA A 324 -0.96 -0.94 23.57
N SER A 325 0.28 -0.45 23.40
CA SER A 325 0.53 0.97 23.18
C SER A 325 0.07 1.45 21.79
N LEU A 326 0.09 0.55 20.79
CA LEU A 326 -0.45 0.83 19.45
C LEU A 326 -1.98 0.94 19.49
N GLY A 327 -2.67 0.14 20.32
CA GLY A 327 -4.11 0.27 20.56
C GLY A 327 -4.48 1.62 21.20
N ARG A 328 -3.70 2.09 22.17
CA ARG A 328 -3.89 3.42 22.81
C ARG A 328 -3.64 4.60 21.87
N ALA A 329 -2.74 4.44 20.90
CA ALA A 329 -2.56 5.44 19.83
C ALA A 329 -3.86 5.67 19.01
N GLN A 330 -4.83 4.74 19.07
CA GLN A 330 -6.17 4.89 18.53
C GLN A 330 -7.07 5.76 19.41
N ASP A 331 -6.95 5.64 20.73
CA ASP A 331 -7.84 6.32 21.69
C ASP A 331 -7.46 7.81 21.84
N GLU A 332 -6.21 8.19 21.58
CA GLU A 332 -5.78 9.61 21.50
C GLU A 332 -6.44 10.37 20.33
N ARG A 333 -7.31 9.71 19.52
CA ARG A 333 -8.13 10.31 18.45
C ARG A 333 -9.50 10.81 18.89
N THR A 334 -10.04 10.29 19.99
CA THR A 334 -11.34 10.73 20.52
C THR A 334 -11.17 11.89 21.45
#